data_21de75d72e74765892469b7cad60507d
#
_entry.id   21de75d72e74765892469b7cad60507d
#
_cell.length_a   1.000
_cell.length_b   1.000
_cell.length_c   1.000
_cell.angle_alpha   90.00
_cell.angle_beta   90.00
_cell.angle_gamma   90.00
#
_symmetry.space_group_name_H-M   'P 1'
#
loop_
_entity.id
_entity.type
_entity.pdbx_description
1 polymer ?
#
loop_
_entity_poly.entity_id
_entity_poly.type
_entity_poly.pdbx_seq_one_letter_code
_entity_poly.pdbx_strand_id
1 'polypeptide(L)'
;MADVVQPWRAGVFQILAPVFTAAGRSAQVIRGWVSGTGIGADERTTLLARLGELEALREENETLRAALALRSDGEEGAIPAAAIAFIRDGRDEYLILNRGTADGIGTGDIVVNTGRVLGGTVVSVDPHASRVILFSSPSRSVDVSIPSADLRAIARGSNARELSIELVPSDAAVKAGDIVLASPRATGGRRSLLLGEIREARQAEHEVFKIVTAIHLFDPADPAVIVLLAP
;
A
#
# COMPACT_ATOMS: atom_id res chain seq x y z
N MET A 1 39.49 -9.45 -64.17
CA MET A 1 39.32 -8.95 -62.82
C MET A 1 38.05 -9.62 -62.32
N ALA A 2 38.26 -10.67 -61.64
CA ALA A 2 37.23 -11.69 -61.40
C ALA A 2 36.68 -11.56 -60.01
N ASP A 3 35.38 -11.65 -59.95
CA ASP A 3 34.57 -11.79 -58.80
C ASP A 3 34.99 -12.97 -57.92
N VAL A 4 35.18 -12.70 -56.64
CA VAL A 4 35.19 -13.70 -55.57
C VAL A 4 34.02 -13.39 -54.64
N VAL A 5 32.85 -13.89 -55.00
CA VAL A 5 31.66 -13.82 -54.13
C VAL A 5 31.36 -15.21 -53.60
N GLN A 6 31.87 -15.51 -52.45
CA GLN A 6 31.30 -16.11 -51.24
C GLN A 6 30.42 -17.35 -51.33
N PRO A 7 30.85 -18.44 -50.72
CA PRO A 7 30.04 -19.62 -50.42
C PRO A 7 29.52 -19.68 -48.96
N TRP A 8 29.38 -18.56 -48.29
CA TRP A 8 29.00 -18.56 -46.85
C TRP A 8 27.51 -18.59 -46.55
N ARG A 9 26.67 -18.26 -47.52
CA ARG A 9 25.22 -18.08 -47.26
C ARG A 9 24.38 -19.33 -47.30
N ALA A 10 24.89 -20.42 -47.88
CA ALA A 10 24.12 -21.68 -47.99
C ALA A 10 24.24 -22.60 -46.77
N GLY A 11 25.30 -22.49 -45.95
CA GLY A 11 25.57 -23.41 -44.86
C GLY A 11 24.84 -23.04 -43.53
N VAL A 12 24.51 -21.75 -43.35
CA VAL A 12 23.91 -21.28 -42.08
C VAL A 12 22.42 -21.59 -42.01
N PHE A 13 21.72 -21.62 -43.14
CA PHE A 13 20.29 -21.91 -43.19
C PHE A 13 19.95 -23.38 -42.96
N GLN A 14 20.86 -24.30 -43.26
CA GLN A 14 20.60 -25.74 -43.10
C GLN A 14 20.82 -26.24 -41.67
N ILE A 15 21.57 -25.51 -40.85
CA ILE A 15 21.83 -25.90 -39.45
C ILE A 15 20.76 -25.33 -38.52
N LEU A 16 20.06 -24.26 -38.88
CA LEU A 16 19.04 -23.64 -38.04
C LEU A 16 17.61 -24.15 -38.31
N ALA A 17 17.37 -24.87 -39.40
CA ALA A 17 16.04 -25.41 -39.72
C ALA A 17 15.45 -26.36 -38.66
N PRO A 18 16.21 -27.23 -37.98
CA PRO A 18 15.62 -28.10 -36.92
C PRO A 18 15.32 -27.38 -35.61
N VAL A 19 15.92 -26.19 -35.38
CA VAL A 19 15.67 -25.42 -34.14
C VAL A 19 14.32 -24.71 -34.20
N PHE A 20 13.90 -24.25 -35.38
CA PHE A 20 12.59 -23.60 -35.54
C PHE A 20 11.41 -24.59 -35.50
N THR A 21 11.61 -25.85 -35.86
CA THR A 21 10.55 -26.87 -35.78
C THR A 21 10.36 -27.39 -34.35
N ALA A 22 11.40 -27.30 -33.49
CA ALA A 22 11.28 -27.65 -32.06
C ALA A 22 10.65 -26.51 -31.24
N ALA A 23 10.86 -25.23 -31.64
CA ALA A 23 10.26 -24.08 -30.98
C ALA A 23 8.73 -23.98 -31.16
N GLY A 24 8.21 -24.51 -32.28
CA GLY A 24 6.77 -24.53 -32.55
C GLY A 24 5.97 -25.49 -31.63
N ARG A 25 6.59 -26.55 -31.13
CA ARG A 25 5.94 -27.48 -30.20
C ARG A 25 6.01 -27.05 -28.75
N SER A 26 7.06 -26.33 -28.35
CA SER A 26 7.20 -25.77 -27.00
C SER A 26 6.31 -24.54 -26.79
N ALA A 27 5.99 -23.78 -27.84
CA ALA A 27 5.09 -22.63 -27.74
C ALA A 27 3.62 -23.04 -27.45
N GLN A 28 3.19 -24.22 -27.85
CA GLN A 28 1.86 -24.73 -27.50
C GLN A 28 1.77 -25.24 -26.06
N VAL A 29 2.85 -25.79 -25.51
CA VAL A 29 2.89 -26.23 -24.10
C VAL A 29 2.96 -25.03 -23.17
N ILE A 30 3.68 -23.98 -23.53
CA ILE A 30 3.75 -22.73 -22.75
C ILE A 30 2.41 -21.97 -22.76
N ARG A 31 1.66 -22.01 -23.90
CA ARG A 31 0.30 -21.44 -23.93
C ARG A 31 -0.68 -22.16 -23.01
N GLY A 32 -0.56 -23.47 -22.85
CA GLY A 32 -1.39 -24.24 -21.92
C GLY A 32 -1.05 -23.97 -20.44
N TRP A 33 0.20 -23.64 -20.14
CA TRP A 33 0.63 -23.35 -18.76
C TRP A 33 0.30 -21.92 -18.32
N VAL A 34 0.38 -20.95 -19.23
CA VAL A 34 0.01 -19.53 -18.95
C VAL A 34 -1.51 -19.38 -18.85
N SER A 35 -2.30 -20.29 -19.42
CA SER A 35 -3.76 -20.26 -19.31
C SER A 35 -4.31 -20.86 -18.01
N GLY A 36 -3.46 -21.46 -17.16
CA GLY A 36 -3.89 -22.16 -15.95
C GLY A 36 -3.67 -21.42 -14.62
N THR A 37 -3.01 -20.24 -14.63
CA THR A 37 -2.77 -19.43 -13.41
C THR A 37 -3.11 -17.97 -13.60
N GLY A 38 -3.85 -17.62 -14.62
CA GLY A 38 -4.37 -16.26 -14.85
C GLY A 38 -5.66 -16.04 -14.08
N ILE A 39 -5.75 -14.93 -13.36
CA ILE A 39 -7.00 -14.29 -12.97
C ILE A 39 -7.98 -14.48 -14.12
N GLY A 40 -9.16 -15.04 -13.85
CA GLY A 40 -10.16 -15.34 -14.90
C GLY A 40 -10.43 -14.10 -15.76
N ALA A 41 -10.67 -14.27 -17.05
CA ALA A 41 -10.90 -13.14 -17.97
C ALA A 41 -11.98 -12.18 -17.44
N ASP A 42 -12.99 -12.72 -16.79
CA ASP A 42 -14.07 -11.94 -16.15
C ASP A 42 -13.57 -11.13 -14.93
N GLU A 43 -12.70 -11.70 -14.13
CA GLU A 43 -12.13 -11.03 -12.97
C GLU A 43 -11.18 -9.90 -13.39
N ARG A 44 -10.38 -10.13 -14.43
CA ARG A 44 -9.53 -9.10 -15.04
C ARG A 44 -10.35 -7.95 -15.62
N THR A 45 -11.45 -8.25 -16.31
CA THR A 45 -12.36 -7.25 -16.87
C THR A 45 -13.01 -6.43 -15.76
N THR A 46 -13.42 -7.09 -14.67
CA THR A 46 -13.99 -6.42 -13.49
C THR A 46 -13.00 -5.51 -12.80
N LEU A 47 -11.73 -5.96 -12.66
CA LEU A 47 -10.67 -5.13 -12.08
C LEU A 47 -10.34 -3.92 -12.95
N LEU A 48 -10.27 -4.09 -14.27
CA LEU A 48 -10.05 -2.98 -15.21
C LEU A 48 -11.21 -1.98 -15.19
N ALA A 49 -12.45 -2.44 -15.10
CA ALA A 49 -13.61 -1.57 -14.97
C ALA A 49 -13.56 -0.75 -13.68
N ARG A 50 -13.21 -1.38 -12.54
CA ARG A 50 -13.04 -0.67 -11.25
C ARG A 50 -11.88 0.32 -11.28
N LEU A 51 -10.78 -0.01 -11.94
CA LEU A 51 -9.67 0.93 -12.12
C LEU A 51 -10.11 2.15 -12.94
N GLY A 52 -10.84 1.94 -14.04
CA GLY A 52 -11.40 3.04 -14.84
C GLY A 52 -12.35 3.94 -14.04
N GLU A 53 -13.20 3.35 -13.20
CA GLU A 53 -14.10 4.10 -12.33
C GLU A 53 -13.32 4.93 -11.29
N LEU A 54 -12.28 4.35 -10.68
CA LEU A 54 -11.40 5.06 -9.74
C LEU A 54 -10.64 6.21 -10.40
N GLU A 55 -10.17 6.02 -11.63
CA GLU A 55 -9.52 7.08 -12.40
C GLU A 55 -10.49 8.22 -12.71
N ALA A 56 -11.70 7.90 -13.15
CA ALA A 56 -12.73 8.90 -13.41
C ALA A 56 -13.10 9.71 -12.15
N LEU A 57 -13.28 9.03 -11.01
CA LEU A 57 -13.54 9.68 -9.73
C LEU A 57 -12.38 10.56 -9.26
N ARG A 58 -11.14 10.18 -9.54
CA ARG A 58 -9.97 11.03 -9.27
C ARG A 58 -9.98 12.29 -10.10
N GLU A 59 -10.19 12.16 -11.39
CA GLU A 59 -10.24 13.30 -12.32
C GLU A 59 -11.38 14.27 -11.94
N GLU A 60 -12.56 13.75 -11.60
CA GLU A 60 -13.68 14.57 -11.11
C GLU A 60 -13.29 15.29 -9.80
N ASN A 61 -12.70 14.59 -8.85
CA ASN A 61 -12.26 15.16 -7.57
C ASN A 61 -11.21 16.25 -7.76
N GLU A 62 -10.25 16.06 -8.68
CA GLU A 62 -9.24 17.05 -9.03
C GLU A 62 -9.89 18.29 -9.67
N THR A 63 -10.84 18.09 -10.56
CA THR A 63 -11.60 19.18 -11.19
C THR A 63 -12.39 19.97 -10.14
N LEU A 64 -13.09 19.29 -9.24
CA LEU A 64 -13.84 19.93 -8.16
C LEU A 64 -12.91 20.70 -7.20
N ARG A 65 -11.74 20.17 -6.87
CA ARG A 65 -10.75 20.86 -6.05
C ARG A 65 -10.18 22.09 -6.74
N ALA A 66 -9.89 22.00 -8.02
CA ALA A 66 -9.43 23.13 -8.81
C ALA A 66 -10.51 24.24 -8.87
N ALA A 67 -11.77 23.85 -9.06
CA ALA A 67 -12.91 24.79 -9.06
C ALA A 67 -13.10 25.48 -7.69
N LEU A 68 -12.79 24.78 -6.60
CA LEU A 68 -12.85 25.33 -5.24
C LEU A 68 -11.57 26.08 -4.82
N ALA A 69 -10.61 26.24 -5.73
CA ALA A 69 -9.26 26.79 -5.45
C ALA A 69 -8.53 26.08 -4.29
N LEU A 70 -8.88 24.83 -4.03
CA LEU A 70 -8.20 23.99 -3.05
C LEU A 70 -6.91 23.47 -3.69
N ARG A 71 -5.79 23.67 -3.00
CA ARG A 71 -4.51 23.09 -3.45
C ARG A 71 -4.69 21.57 -3.54
N SER A 72 -4.38 21.02 -4.71
CA SER A 72 -4.23 19.58 -4.83
C SER A 72 -3.06 19.19 -3.93
N ASP A 73 -3.32 18.37 -2.92
CA ASP A 73 -2.27 17.72 -2.12
C ASP A 73 -1.57 16.67 -2.99
N GLY A 74 -0.96 17.15 -4.08
CA GLY A 74 -0.07 16.37 -4.90
C GLY A 74 1.21 16.15 -4.10
N GLU A 75 1.71 15.02 -4.19
CA GLU A 75 2.99 14.41 -3.85
C GLU A 75 4.23 15.31 -3.60
N GLU A 76 4.06 16.61 -3.41
CA GLU A 76 5.10 17.51 -2.96
C GLU A 76 5.52 17.09 -1.55
N GLY A 77 6.77 16.61 -1.44
CA GLY A 77 7.36 16.19 -0.18
C GLY A 77 7.27 14.70 0.13
N ALA A 78 7.26 13.83 -0.87
CA ALA A 78 7.41 12.39 -0.68
C ALA A 78 8.89 11.98 -0.84
N ILE A 79 9.48 11.38 0.19
CA ILE A 79 10.88 10.93 0.20
C ILE A 79 10.91 9.41 0.25
N PRO A 80 11.42 8.72 -0.78
CA PRO A 80 11.65 7.29 -0.72
C PRO A 80 12.73 6.95 0.32
N ALA A 81 12.45 5.97 1.17
CA ALA A 81 13.37 5.49 2.18
C ALA A 81 13.33 3.97 2.27
N ALA A 82 14.36 3.40 2.90
CA ALA A 82 14.39 1.98 3.22
C ALA A 82 14.34 1.78 4.73
N ALA A 83 13.49 0.87 5.18
CA ALA A 83 13.52 0.36 6.54
C ALA A 83 14.74 -0.57 6.70
N ILE A 84 15.68 -0.19 7.55
CA ILE A 84 16.93 -0.93 7.79
C ILE A 84 16.90 -1.77 9.06
N ALA A 85 15.99 -1.48 9.98
CA ALA A 85 15.77 -2.27 11.17
C ALA A 85 14.33 -2.15 11.68
N PHE A 86 13.83 -3.24 12.26
CA PHE A 86 12.62 -3.27 13.07
C PHE A 86 13.02 -3.54 14.52
N ILE A 87 12.57 -2.71 15.45
CA ILE A 87 12.95 -2.76 16.86
C ILE A 87 11.69 -2.76 17.72
N ARG A 88 11.69 -3.63 18.73
CA ARG A 88 10.73 -3.54 19.85
C ARG A 88 11.44 -2.97 21.06
N ASP A 89 10.88 -1.91 21.61
CA ASP A 89 11.39 -1.24 22.80
C ASP A 89 10.21 -1.12 23.81
N GLY A 90 10.30 -1.93 24.84
CA GLY A 90 9.18 -2.09 25.78
C GLY A 90 7.95 -2.68 25.08
N ARG A 91 6.88 -1.90 24.98
CA ARG A 91 5.62 -2.29 24.34
C ARG A 91 5.45 -1.73 22.94
N ASP A 92 6.35 -0.85 22.50
CA ASP A 92 6.23 -0.15 21.23
C ASP A 92 7.10 -0.76 20.13
N GLU A 93 6.65 -0.60 18.90
CA GLU A 93 7.28 -1.10 17.70
C GLU A 93 7.80 0.07 16.86
N TYR A 94 9.06 -0.03 16.45
CA TYR A 94 9.74 1.02 15.70
C TYR A 94 10.38 0.49 14.43
N LEU A 95 10.41 1.33 13.38
CA LEU A 95 11.28 1.17 12.23
C LEU A 95 12.40 2.20 12.27
N ILE A 96 13.58 1.78 11.84
CA ILE A 96 14.69 2.68 11.56
C ILE A 96 14.80 2.82 10.04
N LEU A 97 14.79 4.04 9.55
CA LEU A 97 14.92 4.36 8.14
C LEU A 97 16.35 4.86 7.84
N ASN A 98 16.80 4.63 6.61
CA ASN A 98 18.09 5.10 6.08
C ASN A 98 18.07 6.55 5.57
N ARG A 99 17.15 7.38 6.04
CA ARG A 99 16.97 8.78 5.67
C ARG A 99 16.75 9.61 6.93
N GLY A 100 17.22 10.86 6.90
CA GLY A 100 17.16 11.74 8.05
C GLY A 100 17.01 13.21 7.72
N THR A 101 17.51 14.09 8.60
CA THR A 101 17.41 15.55 8.40
C THR A 101 18.16 16.02 7.16
N ALA A 102 19.26 15.36 6.76
CA ALA A 102 19.98 15.67 5.53
C ALA A 102 19.14 15.45 4.26
N ASP A 103 18.13 14.59 4.35
CA ASP A 103 17.18 14.30 3.27
C ASP A 103 15.90 15.12 3.37
N GLY A 104 15.75 15.95 4.40
CA GLY A 104 14.57 16.82 4.64
C GLY A 104 13.50 16.18 5.52
N ILE A 105 13.77 15.03 6.16
CA ILE A 105 12.82 14.38 7.08
C ILE A 105 12.80 15.11 8.43
N GLY A 106 11.60 15.30 8.96
CA GLY A 106 11.33 15.88 10.26
C GLY A 106 10.52 14.98 11.19
N THR A 107 10.48 15.36 12.46
CA THR A 107 9.57 14.72 13.43
C THR A 107 8.13 15.06 13.10
N GLY A 108 7.24 14.09 13.17
CA GLY A 108 5.84 14.24 12.78
C GLY A 108 5.53 13.82 11.36
N ASP A 109 6.55 13.63 10.52
CA ASP A 109 6.37 13.10 9.18
C ASP A 109 5.73 11.70 9.21
N ILE A 110 4.97 11.39 8.20
CA ILE A 110 4.19 10.16 8.11
C ILE A 110 4.88 9.17 7.19
N VAL A 111 4.90 7.91 7.60
CA VAL A 111 5.47 6.83 6.82
C VAL A 111 4.37 5.93 6.27
N VAL A 112 4.44 5.68 4.96
CA VAL A 112 3.56 4.76 4.25
C VAL A 112 4.39 3.73 3.48
N ASN A 113 3.80 2.60 3.13
CA ASN A 113 4.41 1.68 2.17
C ASN A 113 4.13 2.12 0.72
N THR A 114 4.65 1.38 -0.26
CA THR A 114 4.42 1.62 -1.69
C THR A 114 2.95 1.55 -2.10
N GLY A 115 2.14 0.78 -1.38
CA GLY A 115 0.67 0.71 -1.54
C GLY A 115 -0.08 1.85 -0.85
N ARG A 116 0.62 2.86 -0.29
CA ARG A 116 0.04 3.99 0.46
C ARG A 116 -0.74 3.57 1.71
N VAL A 117 -0.36 2.46 2.31
CA VAL A 117 -0.87 2.04 3.62
C VAL A 117 -0.08 2.79 4.69
N LEU A 118 -0.80 3.42 5.61
CA LEU A 118 -0.22 4.16 6.72
C LEU A 118 0.51 3.23 7.68
N GLY A 119 1.81 3.44 7.88
CA GLY A 119 2.66 2.61 8.74
C GLY A 119 2.90 3.23 10.12
N GLY A 120 3.35 4.48 10.15
CA GLY A 120 3.76 5.11 11.40
C GLY A 120 4.03 6.60 11.27
N THR A 121 4.62 7.16 12.32
CA THR A 121 5.04 8.56 12.40
C THR A 121 6.48 8.65 12.85
N VAL A 122 7.26 9.55 12.26
CA VAL A 122 8.64 9.84 12.65
C VAL A 122 8.67 10.49 14.03
N VAL A 123 9.39 9.91 14.98
CA VAL A 123 9.49 10.39 16.37
C VAL A 123 10.86 10.95 16.73
N SER A 124 11.90 10.54 16.03
CA SER A 124 13.23 11.13 16.14
C SER A 124 13.98 11.05 14.83
N VAL A 125 14.86 12.01 14.59
CA VAL A 125 15.61 12.12 13.34
C VAL A 125 17.06 12.47 13.65
N ASP A 126 17.96 11.71 13.05
CA ASP A 126 19.38 11.95 12.96
C ASP A 126 19.75 12.46 11.55
N PRO A 127 20.98 12.90 11.26
CA PRO A 127 21.37 13.39 9.94
C PRO A 127 21.06 12.41 8.78
N HIS A 128 21.26 11.11 8.97
CA HIS A 128 21.14 10.07 7.94
C HIS A 128 20.24 8.91 8.34
N ALA A 129 19.49 9.04 9.42
CA ALA A 129 18.57 8.03 9.90
C ALA A 129 17.35 8.67 10.56
N SER A 130 16.23 7.96 10.59
CA SER A 130 15.05 8.37 11.35
C SER A 130 14.40 7.18 12.03
N ARG A 131 13.79 7.44 13.19
CA ARG A 131 13.04 6.45 13.97
C ARG A 131 11.55 6.72 13.84
N VAL A 132 10.83 5.71 13.41
CA VAL A 132 9.39 5.75 13.17
C VAL A 132 8.70 4.86 14.19
N ILE A 133 7.71 5.38 14.91
CA ILE A 133 6.82 4.56 15.74
C ILE A 133 5.65 4.07 14.88
N LEU A 134 5.37 2.78 14.91
CA LEU A 134 4.27 2.20 14.14
C LEU A 134 2.91 2.46 14.80
N PHE A 135 1.86 2.55 14.01
CA PHE A 135 0.48 2.66 14.52
C PHE A 135 -0.03 1.36 15.15
N SER A 136 0.65 0.22 14.93
CA SER A 136 0.43 -1.03 15.67
C SER A 136 0.91 -0.98 17.12
N SER A 137 1.72 0.01 17.50
CA SER A 137 2.23 0.17 18.88
C SER A 137 1.11 0.54 19.86
N PRO A 138 1.03 -0.07 21.06
CA PRO A 138 0.00 0.20 22.04
C PRO A 138 -0.05 1.63 22.58
N SER A 139 1.07 2.36 22.54
CA SER A 139 1.11 3.78 22.90
C SER A 139 0.50 4.70 21.83
N ARG A 140 0.16 4.16 20.66
CA ARG A 140 -0.35 4.96 19.53
C ARG A 140 -1.84 4.76 19.34
N SER A 141 -2.50 5.87 19.05
CA SER A 141 -3.89 5.89 18.61
C SER A 141 -4.03 6.85 17.43
N VAL A 142 -4.98 6.59 16.58
CA VAL A 142 -5.25 7.39 15.38
C VAL A 142 -6.75 7.49 15.13
N ASP A 143 -7.21 8.70 14.78
CA ASP A 143 -8.58 8.91 14.35
C ASP A 143 -8.81 8.22 13.01
N VAL A 144 -9.84 7.40 12.93
CA VAL A 144 -10.16 6.63 11.74
C VAL A 144 -11.61 6.82 11.32
N SER A 145 -11.88 6.46 10.07
CA SER A 145 -13.23 6.30 9.54
C SER A 145 -13.40 4.91 8.93
N ILE A 146 -14.62 4.39 9.04
CA ILE A 146 -15.07 3.14 8.41
C ILE A 146 -16.17 3.53 7.41
N PRO A 147 -15.82 3.74 6.12
CA PRO A 147 -16.75 4.30 5.14
C PRO A 147 -18.00 3.46 4.93
N SER A 148 -17.91 2.13 5.00
CA SER A 148 -19.04 1.19 4.84
C SER A 148 -20.15 1.39 5.87
N ALA A 149 -19.79 1.90 7.06
CA ALA A 149 -20.70 2.15 8.17
C ALA A 149 -20.93 3.66 8.42
N ASP A 150 -20.35 4.54 7.59
CA ASP A 150 -20.31 6.00 7.81
C ASP A 150 -19.92 6.38 9.24
N LEU A 151 -18.92 5.68 9.78
CA LEU A 151 -18.53 5.77 11.19
C LEU A 151 -17.14 6.39 11.35
N ARG A 152 -17.00 7.26 12.37
CA ARG A 152 -15.72 7.70 12.90
C ARG A 152 -15.43 6.98 14.20
N ALA A 153 -14.17 6.54 14.36
CA ALA A 153 -13.72 5.75 15.49
C ALA A 153 -12.27 6.09 15.83
N ILE A 154 -11.72 5.44 16.83
CA ILE A 154 -10.30 5.52 17.19
C ILE A 154 -9.68 4.13 17.00
N ALA A 155 -8.63 4.03 16.23
CA ALA A 155 -7.80 2.84 16.17
C ALA A 155 -6.64 2.97 17.16
N ARG A 156 -6.47 1.99 18.02
CA ARG A 156 -5.35 1.86 18.96
C ARG A 156 -4.53 0.63 18.62
N GLY A 157 -3.22 0.77 18.58
CA GLY A 157 -2.31 -0.36 18.38
C GLY A 157 -2.41 -1.39 19.51
N SER A 158 -2.30 -2.67 19.14
CA SER A 158 -2.32 -3.80 20.06
C SER A 158 -1.13 -4.75 19.89
N ASN A 159 -0.09 -4.30 19.17
CA ASN A 159 1.08 -5.07 18.70
C ASN A 159 0.76 -6.11 17.60
N ALA A 160 1.81 -6.67 17.02
CA ALA A 160 1.70 -7.74 16.02
C ALA A 160 0.75 -7.45 14.87
N ARG A 161 0.68 -6.18 14.42
CA ARG A 161 -0.21 -5.71 13.36
C ARG A 161 -1.71 -5.78 13.73
N GLU A 162 -2.03 -5.89 15.00
CA GLU A 162 -3.41 -5.84 15.46
C GLU A 162 -3.77 -4.44 15.94
N LEU A 163 -5.01 -4.02 15.63
CA LEU A 163 -5.58 -2.76 16.06
C LEU A 163 -6.90 -3.02 16.79
N SER A 164 -7.09 -2.36 17.91
CA SER A 164 -8.39 -2.25 18.58
C SER A 164 -9.10 -1.02 18.07
N ILE A 165 -10.32 -1.17 17.56
CA ILE A 165 -11.14 -0.05 17.12
C ILE A 165 -12.13 0.30 18.23
N GLU A 166 -11.93 1.46 18.81
CA GLU A 166 -12.69 1.98 19.97
C GLU A 166 -13.82 2.90 19.51
N LEU A 167 -14.82 3.08 20.36
CA LEU A 167 -15.98 3.97 20.13
C LEU A 167 -16.89 3.54 18.97
N VAL A 168 -16.98 2.25 18.69
CA VAL A 168 -17.92 1.69 17.71
C VAL A 168 -19.26 1.41 18.38
N PRO A 169 -20.34 2.16 18.08
CA PRO A 169 -21.65 1.94 18.69
C PRO A 169 -22.18 0.52 18.46
N SER A 170 -22.97 0.01 19.39
CA SER A 170 -23.53 -1.34 19.30
C SER A 170 -24.47 -1.55 18.09
N ASP A 171 -25.10 -0.50 17.61
CA ASP A 171 -25.99 -0.48 16.43
C ASP A 171 -25.26 -0.26 15.09
N ALA A 172 -23.98 0.13 15.13
CA ALA A 172 -23.20 0.37 13.90
C ALA A 172 -23.06 -0.89 13.04
N ALA A 173 -23.25 -0.77 11.73
CA ALA A 173 -23.24 -1.89 10.79
C ALA A 173 -21.81 -2.30 10.34
N VAL A 174 -20.87 -2.35 11.27
CA VAL A 174 -19.47 -2.74 11.01
C VAL A 174 -19.33 -4.25 10.89
N LYS A 175 -18.60 -4.73 9.88
CA LYS A 175 -18.40 -6.13 9.54
C LYS A 175 -16.94 -6.46 9.30
N ALA A 176 -16.59 -7.76 9.39
CA ALA A 176 -15.31 -8.26 8.91
C ALA A 176 -15.16 -7.99 7.41
N GLY A 177 -13.97 -7.55 6.98
CA GLY A 177 -13.67 -7.11 5.63
C GLY A 177 -13.87 -5.61 5.37
N ASP A 178 -14.46 -4.87 6.30
CA ASP A 178 -14.58 -3.42 6.18
C ASP A 178 -13.20 -2.73 6.26
N ILE A 179 -12.97 -1.75 5.39
CA ILE A 179 -11.71 -1.00 5.40
C ILE A 179 -11.70 0.08 6.49
N VAL A 180 -10.53 0.28 7.07
CA VAL A 180 -10.27 1.32 8.07
C VAL A 180 -9.32 2.36 7.47
N LEU A 181 -9.79 3.59 7.36
CA LEU A 181 -9.01 4.72 6.83
C LEU A 181 -8.62 5.66 7.98
N ALA A 182 -7.34 6.02 8.05
CA ALA A 182 -6.88 7.10 8.91
C ALA A 182 -7.47 8.43 8.43
N SER A 183 -7.94 9.25 9.36
CA SER A 183 -8.57 10.53 9.00
C SER A 183 -7.54 11.54 8.48
N PRO A 184 -7.93 12.53 7.65
CA PRO A 184 -7.04 13.59 7.20
C PRO A 184 -6.37 14.35 8.34
N ARG A 185 -7.07 14.51 9.48
CA ARG A 185 -6.51 15.16 10.67
C ARG A 185 -5.32 14.38 11.22
N ALA A 186 -5.39 13.05 11.23
CA ALA A 186 -4.31 12.19 11.71
C ALA A 186 -3.12 12.13 10.73
N THR A 187 -3.34 12.51 9.48
CA THR A 187 -2.33 12.49 8.41
C THR A 187 -1.82 13.89 8.04
N GLY A 188 -1.93 14.87 8.96
CA GLY A 188 -1.44 16.24 8.73
C GLY A 188 -2.23 17.01 7.68
N GLY A 189 -3.55 16.80 7.58
CA GLY A 189 -4.43 17.46 6.61
C GLY A 189 -4.43 16.84 5.22
N ARG A 190 -3.70 15.73 5.03
CA ARG A 190 -3.66 14.96 3.77
C ARG A 190 -4.96 14.18 3.56
N ARG A 191 -5.05 13.48 2.43
CA ARG A 191 -6.16 12.54 2.17
C ARG A 191 -6.17 11.42 3.20
N SER A 192 -7.34 10.84 3.42
CA SER A 192 -7.46 9.61 4.20
C SER A 192 -6.54 8.52 3.62
N LEU A 193 -5.75 7.88 4.47
CA LEU A 193 -4.83 6.82 4.10
C LEU A 193 -5.37 5.48 4.61
N LEU A 194 -5.18 4.42 3.84
CA LEU A 194 -5.53 3.08 4.26
C LEU A 194 -4.69 2.70 5.49
N LEU A 195 -5.35 2.24 6.55
CA LEU A 195 -4.70 1.79 7.78
C LEU A 195 -4.81 0.27 7.92
N GLY A 196 -6.02 -0.27 7.77
CA GLY A 196 -6.28 -1.65 8.05
C GLY A 196 -7.61 -2.15 7.52
N GLU A 197 -7.92 -3.39 7.89
CA GLU A 197 -9.15 -4.10 7.58
C GLU A 197 -9.73 -4.70 8.86
N ILE A 198 -11.04 -4.59 9.05
CA ILE A 198 -11.74 -5.17 10.19
C ILE A 198 -11.65 -6.70 10.09
N ARG A 199 -11.07 -7.30 11.12
CA ARG A 199 -11.00 -8.75 11.25
C ARG A 199 -12.24 -9.32 11.93
N GLU A 200 -12.70 -8.63 12.95
CA GLU A 200 -13.82 -9.08 13.77
C GLU A 200 -14.54 -7.91 14.41
N ALA A 201 -15.87 -8.01 14.47
CA ALA A 201 -16.72 -7.09 15.21
C ALA A 201 -17.71 -7.93 16.06
N ARG A 202 -17.59 -7.84 17.39
CA ARG A 202 -18.44 -8.55 18.34
C ARG A 202 -19.22 -7.56 19.18
N GLN A 203 -20.46 -7.87 19.44
CA GLN A 203 -21.26 -7.17 20.42
C GLN A 203 -21.19 -7.95 21.72
N ALA A 204 -20.75 -7.29 22.81
CA ALA A 204 -20.87 -7.83 24.15
C ALA A 204 -22.27 -7.54 24.68
N GLU A 205 -22.83 -8.50 25.42
CA GLU A 205 -24.14 -8.31 26.05
C GLU A 205 -24.09 -7.13 27.05
N HIS A 206 -25.05 -6.22 26.93
CA HIS A 206 -25.19 -5.02 27.75
C HIS A 206 -24.12 -3.94 27.61
N GLU A 207 -23.27 -3.99 26.57
CA GLU A 207 -22.32 -2.91 26.28
C GLU A 207 -22.84 -1.93 25.23
N VAL A 208 -22.52 -0.64 25.42
CA VAL A 208 -22.88 0.45 24.51
C VAL A 208 -22.02 0.41 23.23
N PHE A 209 -20.84 -0.18 23.30
CA PHE A 209 -19.88 -0.26 22.23
C PHE A 209 -19.58 -1.71 21.85
N LYS A 210 -19.30 -1.94 20.57
CA LYS A 210 -18.77 -3.21 20.06
C LYS A 210 -17.29 -3.35 20.40
N ILE A 211 -16.86 -4.59 20.58
CA ILE A 211 -15.45 -4.97 20.56
C ILE A 211 -15.09 -5.22 19.09
N VAL A 212 -14.25 -4.37 18.53
CA VAL A 212 -13.85 -4.47 17.12
C VAL A 212 -12.34 -4.56 17.02
N THR A 213 -11.86 -5.57 16.31
CA THR A 213 -10.44 -5.76 16.01
C THR A 213 -10.20 -5.64 14.51
N ALA A 214 -9.07 -5.02 14.13
CA ALA A 214 -8.65 -4.88 12.75
C ALA A 214 -7.21 -5.35 12.58
N ILE A 215 -6.85 -5.73 11.37
CA ILE A 215 -5.46 -6.00 10.98
C ILE A 215 -4.89 -4.74 10.38
N HIS A 216 -3.74 -4.28 10.87
CA HIS A 216 -2.93 -3.25 10.26
C HIS A 216 -2.30 -3.80 8.98
N LEU A 217 -2.61 -3.20 7.83
CA LEU A 217 -2.15 -3.69 6.53
C LEU A 217 -0.70 -3.27 6.19
N PHE A 218 -0.08 -2.43 7.00
CA PHE A 218 1.33 -2.12 6.86
C PHE A 218 2.18 -3.30 7.33
N ASP A 219 3.09 -3.76 6.47
CA ASP A 219 4.04 -4.83 6.81
C ASP A 219 5.40 -4.22 7.17
N PRO A 220 5.84 -4.31 8.43
CA PRO A 220 7.16 -3.80 8.83
C PRO A 220 8.34 -4.61 8.27
N ALA A 221 8.10 -5.78 7.70
CA ALA A 221 9.12 -6.57 7.01
C ALA A 221 9.38 -6.10 5.58
N ASP A 222 8.48 -5.30 4.99
CA ASP A 222 8.72 -4.66 3.69
C ASP A 222 9.72 -3.52 3.86
N PRO A 223 10.90 -3.59 3.24
CA PRO A 223 11.91 -2.53 3.37
C PRO A 223 11.53 -1.25 2.63
N ALA A 224 10.65 -1.29 1.66
CA ALA A 224 10.33 -0.14 0.80
C ALA A 224 9.24 0.74 1.43
N VAL A 225 9.63 1.93 1.88
CA VAL A 225 8.70 2.90 2.47
C VAL A 225 8.85 4.28 1.82
N ILE A 226 7.83 5.10 1.99
CA ILE A 226 7.79 6.49 1.54
C ILE A 226 7.48 7.36 2.76
N VAL A 227 8.33 8.37 3.00
CA VAL A 227 8.09 9.37 4.03
C VAL A 227 7.33 10.54 3.38
N LEU A 228 6.17 10.85 3.91
CA LEU A 228 5.36 11.99 3.51
C LEU A 228 5.64 13.12 4.50
N LEU A 229 6.29 14.18 4.02
CA LEU A 229 6.65 15.32 4.86
C LEU A 229 5.39 16.01 5.39
N ALA A 230 5.42 16.41 6.67
CA ALA A 230 4.36 17.23 7.24
C ALA A 230 4.30 18.60 6.52
N PRO A 231 3.11 19.19 6.33
CA PRO A 231 2.94 20.48 5.67
C PRO A 231 3.51 21.63 6.50
#